data_02af87c5359a23871d2e0f8736106de2
#
_entry.id   02af87c5359a23871d2e0f8736106de2
#
_cell.length_a   1.000
_cell.length_b   1.000
_cell.length_c   1.000
_cell.angle_alpha   90.00
_cell.angle_beta   90.00
_cell.angle_gamma   90.00
#
_symmetry.space_group_name_H-M   'P 1'
#
loop_
_entity.id
_entity.type
_entity.pdbx_description
1 polymer ?
#
loop_
_entity_poly.entity_id
_entity_poly.type
_entity_poly.pdbx_seq_one_letter_code
_entity_poly.pdbx_strand_id
1 'polypeptide(L)'
;MGKFDRYAFSAQPSFDEAATRKAFSKAIPLKTLVIYCYDPRAAEIPNAVAKLFGDEVFPGDIILDGSGNRVASTTTIFPVIVAGGRAVDALRSITVAQHLFGIQNIVVVHHSHCGATSFTADGIINAYEHEHRVDISKLYDRSNICISDYEASLKHDTALVRSHGGTPKNVNVFGYFYDIDTGTLTEVVRDVRRA
;
A
#
# COMPACT_ATOMS: atom_id res chain seq x y z
N MET A 1 -33.99 0.18 5.45
CA MET A 1 -32.80 -0.16 4.65
C MET A 1 -32.27 1.10 4.00
N GLY A 2 -31.00 1.39 4.15
CA GLY A 2 -30.36 2.53 3.47
C GLY A 2 -30.26 2.31 1.97
N LYS A 3 -30.14 3.40 1.19
CA LYS A 3 -30.09 3.38 -0.28
C LYS A 3 -29.03 2.44 -0.87
N PHE A 4 -27.93 2.22 -0.14
CA PHE A 4 -26.76 1.45 -0.59
C PHE A 4 -26.61 0.10 0.12
N ASP A 5 -27.51 -0.28 1.05
CA ASP A 5 -27.42 -1.52 1.81
C ASP A 5 -27.35 -2.77 0.91
N ARG A 6 -28.01 -2.71 -0.25
CA ARG A 6 -27.97 -3.80 -1.24
C ARG A 6 -26.55 -4.13 -1.78
N TYR A 7 -25.60 -3.20 -1.61
CA TYR A 7 -24.21 -3.36 -2.05
C TYR A 7 -23.25 -3.74 -0.90
N ALA A 8 -23.73 -3.73 0.33
CA ALA A 8 -22.92 -4.06 1.49
C ALA A 8 -23.17 -5.51 1.91
N PHE A 9 -22.10 -6.31 1.95
CA PHE A 9 -22.20 -7.70 2.38
C PHE A 9 -22.81 -7.83 3.77
N SER A 10 -22.35 -7.01 4.73
CA SER A 10 -22.81 -7.03 6.12
C SER A 10 -24.28 -6.62 6.32
N ALA A 11 -24.90 -5.99 5.32
CA ALA A 11 -26.31 -5.61 5.35
C ALA A 11 -27.25 -6.70 4.78
N GLN A 12 -26.71 -7.79 4.23
CA GLN A 12 -27.53 -8.87 3.66
C GLN A 12 -28.08 -9.78 4.77
N PRO A 13 -29.35 -10.23 4.66
CA PRO A 13 -29.99 -11.09 5.67
C PRO A 13 -29.24 -12.42 5.95
N SER A 14 -28.51 -12.93 4.95
CA SER A 14 -27.74 -14.18 5.04
C SER A 14 -26.25 -13.94 5.26
N PHE A 15 -25.85 -12.77 5.76
CA PHE A 15 -24.45 -12.45 5.94
C PHE A 15 -23.78 -13.39 6.95
N ASP A 16 -22.75 -14.08 6.46
CA ASP A 16 -21.79 -14.84 7.24
C ASP A 16 -20.40 -14.27 6.93
N GLU A 17 -19.77 -13.65 7.93
CA GLU A 17 -18.47 -12.98 7.75
C GLU A 17 -17.38 -13.96 7.29
N ALA A 18 -17.32 -15.15 7.88
CA ALA A 18 -16.28 -16.13 7.56
C ALA A 18 -16.46 -16.71 6.14
N ALA A 19 -17.68 -17.04 5.75
CA ALA A 19 -18.00 -17.50 4.41
C ALA A 19 -17.78 -16.41 3.36
N THR A 20 -18.20 -15.18 3.63
CA THR A 20 -18.00 -14.02 2.76
C THR A 20 -16.52 -13.75 2.54
N ARG A 21 -15.72 -13.71 3.61
CA ARG A 21 -14.27 -13.50 3.55
C ARG A 21 -13.58 -14.60 2.72
N LYS A 22 -13.95 -15.86 2.91
CA LYS A 22 -13.42 -16.99 2.14
C LYS A 22 -13.78 -16.90 0.65
N ALA A 23 -15.00 -16.50 0.33
CA ALA A 23 -15.42 -16.28 -1.06
C ALA A 23 -14.65 -15.12 -1.70
N PHE A 24 -14.45 -14.02 -0.96
CA PHE A 24 -13.76 -12.82 -1.41
C PHE A 24 -12.28 -13.09 -1.70
N SER A 25 -11.58 -13.78 -0.79
CA SER A 25 -10.17 -14.14 -0.99
C SER A 25 -9.96 -15.13 -2.15
N LYS A 26 -10.98 -15.96 -2.47
CA LYS A 26 -10.96 -16.84 -3.66
C LYS A 26 -11.19 -16.06 -4.96
N ALA A 27 -12.06 -15.04 -4.93
CA ALA A 27 -12.38 -14.23 -6.09
C ALA A 27 -11.24 -13.26 -6.48
N ILE A 28 -10.43 -12.85 -5.51
CA ILE A 28 -9.30 -11.92 -5.70
C ILE A 28 -8.06 -12.53 -5.02
N PRO A 29 -7.14 -13.17 -5.80
CA PRO A 29 -6.01 -13.93 -5.26
C PRO A 29 -4.84 -13.03 -4.83
N LEU A 30 -5.11 -12.02 -3.99
CA LEU A 30 -4.12 -11.06 -3.53
C LEU A 30 -3.01 -11.74 -2.73
N LYS A 31 -1.75 -11.51 -3.12
CA LYS A 31 -0.55 -11.99 -2.44
C LYS A 31 0.30 -10.85 -1.89
N THR A 32 0.39 -9.75 -2.62
CA THR A 32 1.34 -8.66 -2.37
C THR A 32 0.64 -7.32 -2.29
N LEU A 33 0.97 -6.55 -1.26
CA LEU A 33 0.59 -5.15 -1.10
C LEU A 33 1.79 -4.26 -1.46
N VAL A 34 1.61 -3.34 -2.42
CA VAL A 34 2.65 -2.40 -2.85
C VAL A 34 2.25 -0.99 -2.41
N ILE A 35 3.07 -0.38 -1.54
CA ILE A 35 2.87 0.98 -1.03
C ILE A 35 3.81 1.90 -1.79
N TYR A 36 3.27 2.92 -2.47
CA TYR A 36 4.06 3.85 -3.25
C TYR A 36 3.40 5.24 -3.39
N CYS A 37 4.16 6.18 -3.98
CA CYS A 37 3.73 7.57 -4.11
C CYS A 37 2.61 7.74 -5.14
N TYR A 38 1.73 8.72 -4.90
CA TYR A 38 0.70 9.14 -5.86
C TYR A 38 1.25 9.98 -7.03
N ASP A 39 2.55 10.25 -7.08
CA ASP A 39 3.18 10.92 -8.22
C ASP A 39 2.89 10.11 -9.51
N PRO A 40 2.29 10.72 -10.56
CA PRO A 40 1.92 10.00 -11.77
C PRO A 40 3.12 9.39 -12.51
N ARG A 41 4.34 9.90 -12.30
CA ARG A 41 5.57 9.33 -12.85
C ARG A 41 5.95 8.00 -12.20
N ALA A 42 5.39 7.70 -11.02
CA ALA A 42 5.60 6.47 -10.27
C ALA A 42 4.54 5.38 -10.57
N ALA A 43 3.63 5.62 -11.52
CA ALA A 43 2.49 4.74 -11.81
C ALA A 43 2.90 3.31 -12.25
N GLU A 44 4.11 3.15 -12.81
CA GLU A 44 4.63 1.85 -13.26
C GLU A 44 5.22 0.98 -12.13
N ILE A 45 5.30 1.47 -10.91
CA ILE A 45 5.88 0.72 -9.78
C ILE A 45 5.22 -0.65 -9.58
N PRO A 46 3.88 -0.82 -9.57
CA PRO A 46 3.28 -2.15 -9.40
C PRO A 46 3.66 -3.12 -10.52
N ASN A 47 3.79 -2.64 -11.77
CA ASN A 47 4.27 -3.43 -12.91
C ASN A 47 5.74 -3.86 -12.72
N ALA A 48 6.59 -2.96 -12.22
CA ALA A 48 8.00 -3.26 -11.95
C ALA A 48 8.13 -4.30 -10.82
N VAL A 49 7.30 -4.20 -9.76
CA VAL A 49 7.25 -5.19 -8.69
C VAL A 49 6.75 -6.54 -9.21
N ALA A 50 5.70 -6.58 -10.05
CA ALA A 50 5.22 -7.83 -10.64
C ALA A 50 6.31 -8.56 -11.44
N LYS A 51 7.08 -7.81 -12.24
CA LYS A 51 8.23 -8.37 -12.99
C LYS A 51 9.32 -8.93 -12.07
N LEU A 52 9.56 -8.27 -10.93
CA LEU A 52 10.61 -8.67 -9.98
C LEU A 52 10.29 -9.98 -9.27
N PHE A 53 9.02 -10.20 -8.90
CA PHE A 53 8.57 -11.37 -8.14
C PHE A 53 8.13 -12.55 -9.02
N GLY A 54 8.07 -12.41 -10.32
CA GLY A 54 7.92 -13.47 -11.32
C GLY A 54 6.61 -14.28 -11.33
N ASP A 55 5.96 -14.46 -10.18
CA ASP A 55 4.69 -15.15 -9.99
C ASP A 55 3.53 -14.20 -9.64
N GLU A 56 3.78 -12.90 -9.69
CA GLU A 56 2.80 -11.85 -9.47
C GLU A 56 2.20 -11.36 -10.78
N VAL A 57 0.92 -10.96 -10.72
CA VAL A 57 0.15 -10.46 -11.86
C VAL A 57 -0.33 -9.05 -11.58
N PHE A 58 0.06 -8.09 -12.42
CA PHE A 58 -0.43 -6.72 -12.40
C PHE A 58 -0.26 -6.03 -13.79
N PRO A 59 -1.28 -5.31 -14.28
CA PRO A 59 -2.68 -5.42 -13.87
C PRO A 59 -3.22 -6.80 -14.24
N GLY A 60 -4.13 -7.33 -13.44
CA GLY A 60 -4.81 -8.56 -13.77
C GLY A 60 -6.08 -8.33 -14.59
N ASP A 61 -6.62 -9.39 -15.14
CA ASP A 61 -7.91 -9.37 -15.84
C ASP A 61 -9.07 -9.30 -14.86
N ILE A 62 -10.14 -8.66 -15.26
CA ILE A 62 -11.43 -8.72 -14.58
C ILE A 62 -12.24 -9.87 -15.16
N ILE A 63 -12.71 -10.76 -14.31
CA ILE A 63 -13.51 -11.92 -14.71
C ILE A 63 -14.99 -11.55 -14.58
N LEU A 64 -15.72 -11.79 -15.67
CA LEU A 64 -17.16 -11.56 -15.75
C LEU A 64 -17.91 -12.88 -15.64
N ASP A 65 -19.10 -12.86 -15.03
CA ASP A 65 -20.06 -13.98 -15.09
C ASP A 65 -20.86 -13.97 -16.40
N GLY A 66 -21.73 -14.97 -16.58
CA GLY A 66 -22.57 -15.09 -17.77
C GLY A 66 -23.59 -13.96 -17.97
N SER A 67 -23.77 -13.08 -16.96
CA SER A 67 -24.63 -11.89 -16.99
C SER A 67 -23.83 -10.59 -17.15
N GLY A 68 -22.49 -10.67 -17.29
CA GLY A 68 -21.60 -9.51 -17.44
C GLY A 68 -21.23 -8.82 -16.12
N ASN A 69 -21.54 -9.41 -14.96
CA ASN A 69 -21.12 -8.84 -13.68
C ASN A 69 -19.64 -9.12 -13.42
N ARG A 70 -18.93 -8.17 -12.79
CA ARG A 70 -17.53 -8.32 -12.39
C ARG A 70 -17.45 -9.15 -11.11
N VAL A 71 -17.08 -10.40 -11.20
CA VAL A 71 -17.15 -11.36 -10.09
C VAL A 71 -15.80 -11.75 -9.50
N ALA A 72 -14.71 -11.56 -10.25
CA ALA A 72 -13.35 -11.87 -9.78
C ALA A 72 -12.29 -11.07 -10.54
N SER A 73 -11.02 -11.25 -10.15
CA SER A 73 -9.86 -10.71 -10.84
C SER A 73 -8.70 -11.70 -10.77
N THR A 74 -7.77 -11.61 -11.71
CA THR A 74 -6.51 -12.38 -11.70
C THR A 74 -5.36 -11.61 -11.06
N THR A 75 -5.54 -10.32 -10.70
CA THR A 75 -4.48 -9.53 -10.07
C THR A 75 -4.07 -10.11 -8.72
N THR A 76 -2.76 -10.16 -8.48
CA THR A 76 -2.20 -10.61 -7.20
C THR A 76 -1.59 -9.47 -6.39
N ILE A 77 -1.47 -8.28 -6.99
CA ILE A 77 -0.94 -7.06 -6.37
C ILE A 77 -2.04 -6.05 -6.12
N PHE A 78 -2.13 -5.54 -4.88
CA PHE A 78 -2.91 -4.34 -4.57
C PHE A 78 -1.99 -3.16 -4.33
N PRO A 79 -2.17 -2.06 -5.10
CA PRO A 79 -1.50 -0.80 -4.85
C PRO A 79 -2.15 -0.04 -3.69
N VAL A 80 -1.33 0.49 -2.78
CA VAL A 80 -1.71 1.50 -1.78
C VAL A 80 -0.95 2.78 -2.12
N ILE A 81 -1.67 3.79 -2.57
CA ILE A 81 -1.12 5.00 -3.15
C ILE A 81 -1.25 6.13 -2.14
N VAL A 82 -0.12 6.64 -1.64
CA VAL A 82 -0.05 7.64 -0.57
C VAL A 82 1.05 8.67 -0.84
N ALA A 83 1.03 9.81 -0.13
CA ALA A 83 2.07 10.83 -0.25
C ALA A 83 3.46 10.25 0.03
N GLY A 84 4.42 10.42 -0.89
CA GLY A 84 5.79 9.94 -0.76
C GLY A 84 5.94 8.41 -0.68
N GLY A 85 4.86 7.64 -0.77
CA GLY A 85 4.89 6.19 -0.53
C GLY A 85 5.16 5.83 0.93
N ARG A 86 4.81 6.73 1.89
CA ARG A 86 5.10 6.55 3.31
C ARG A 86 4.22 5.48 3.95
N ALA A 87 4.83 4.52 4.62
CA ALA A 87 4.12 3.37 5.20
C ALA A 87 3.13 3.75 6.30
N VAL A 88 3.35 4.86 7.00
CA VAL A 88 2.47 5.34 8.07
C VAL A 88 1.03 5.52 7.58
N ASP A 89 0.83 5.99 6.36
CA ASP A 89 -0.48 6.23 5.77
C ASP A 89 -1.16 4.94 5.26
N ALA A 90 -0.42 3.84 5.21
CA ALA A 90 -0.88 2.55 4.70
C ALA A 90 -1.21 1.52 5.80
N LEU A 91 -0.91 1.77 7.07
CA LEU A 91 -0.99 0.77 8.16
C LEU A 91 -2.38 0.14 8.30
N ARG A 92 -3.45 0.96 8.22
CA ARG A 92 -4.81 0.44 8.24
C ARG A 92 -5.10 -0.46 7.02
N SER A 93 -4.63 -0.07 5.83
CA SER A 93 -4.81 -0.84 4.59
C SER A 93 -4.09 -2.18 4.66
N ILE A 94 -2.90 -2.24 5.27
CA ILE A 94 -2.18 -3.50 5.56
C ILE A 94 -3.04 -4.43 6.42
N THR A 95 -3.58 -3.92 7.53
CA THR A 95 -4.43 -4.72 8.44
C THR A 95 -5.67 -5.27 7.72
N VAL A 96 -6.35 -4.45 6.92
CA VAL A 96 -7.54 -4.86 6.16
C VAL A 96 -7.19 -5.90 5.10
N ALA A 97 -6.12 -5.68 4.33
CA ALA A 97 -5.66 -6.62 3.31
C ALA A 97 -5.24 -7.96 3.92
N GLN A 98 -4.56 -7.92 5.06
CA GLN A 98 -4.20 -9.13 5.80
C GLN A 98 -5.43 -9.89 6.30
N HIS A 99 -6.43 -9.18 6.84
CA HIS A 99 -7.66 -9.80 7.30
C HIS A 99 -8.45 -10.47 6.15
N LEU A 100 -8.56 -9.82 5.02
CA LEU A 100 -9.37 -10.30 3.90
C LEU A 100 -8.65 -11.38 3.08
N PHE A 101 -7.33 -11.27 2.86
CA PHE A 101 -6.62 -12.04 1.86
C PHE A 101 -5.46 -12.88 2.41
N GLY A 102 -4.94 -12.57 3.60
CA GLY A 102 -3.76 -13.27 4.13
C GLY A 102 -2.52 -13.01 3.26
N ILE A 103 -2.22 -11.74 2.98
CA ILE A 103 -1.11 -11.35 2.11
C ILE A 103 0.23 -11.92 2.58
N GLN A 104 1.10 -12.23 1.64
CA GLN A 104 2.41 -12.84 1.86
C GLN A 104 3.53 -11.81 1.88
N ASN A 105 3.40 -10.73 1.09
CA ASN A 105 4.42 -9.72 0.92
C ASN A 105 3.85 -8.31 1.09
N ILE A 106 4.65 -7.44 1.72
CA ILE A 106 4.44 -5.99 1.76
C ILE A 106 5.68 -5.35 1.16
N VAL A 107 5.50 -4.53 0.15
CA VAL A 107 6.57 -3.85 -0.58
C VAL A 107 6.38 -2.34 -0.43
N VAL A 108 7.33 -1.67 0.21
CA VAL A 108 7.39 -0.21 0.33
C VAL A 108 8.32 0.32 -0.73
N VAL A 109 7.85 1.27 -1.55
CA VAL A 109 8.64 1.83 -2.64
C VAL A 109 8.67 3.35 -2.58
N HIS A 110 9.87 3.91 -2.45
CA HIS A 110 10.13 5.32 -2.72
C HIS A 110 10.69 5.50 -4.13
N HIS A 111 10.54 6.69 -4.73
CA HIS A 111 10.99 6.93 -6.09
C HIS A 111 11.87 8.18 -6.21
N SER A 112 12.73 8.22 -7.22
CA SER A 112 13.57 9.37 -7.53
C SER A 112 12.73 10.63 -7.79
N HIS A 113 13.28 11.79 -7.44
CA HIS A 113 12.64 13.10 -7.65
C HIS A 113 11.22 13.22 -7.02
N CYS A 114 10.99 12.53 -5.90
CA CYS A 114 9.73 12.59 -5.18
C CYS A 114 9.49 13.98 -4.58
N GLY A 115 8.27 14.52 -4.74
CA GLY A 115 7.88 15.79 -4.12
C GLY A 115 8.04 15.82 -2.59
N ALA A 116 7.95 14.66 -1.92
CA ALA A 116 8.19 14.55 -0.48
C ALA A 116 9.64 14.86 -0.04
N THR A 117 10.58 15.03 -0.99
CA THR A 117 11.96 15.46 -0.72
C THR A 117 12.16 16.98 -0.86
N SER A 118 11.15 17.72 -1.34
CA SER A 118 11.28 19.15 -1.65
C SER A 118 11.05 20.09 -0.45
N PHE A 119 10.74 19.56 0.72
CA PHE A 119 10.51 20.31 1.94
C PHE A 119 11.04 19.57 3.16
N THR A 120 11.18 20.31 4.27
CA THR A 120 11.49 19.74 5.58
C THR A 120 10.25 19.69 6.46
N ALA A 121 10.26 18.88 7.53
CA ALA A 121 9.14 18.83 8.47
C ALA A 121 8.83 20.19 9.10
N ASP A 122 9.86 20.96 9.49
CA ASP A 122 9.68 22.31 10.00
C ASP A 122 9.20 23.27 8.92
N GLY A 123 9.70 23.12 7.69
CA GLY A 123 9.30 23.94 6.55
C GLY A 123 7.81 23.89 6.27
N ILE A 124 7.23 22.69 6.18
CA ILE A 124 5.79 22.55 5.93
C ILE A 124 4.94 23.00 7.12
N ILE A 125 5.36 22.73 8.36
CA ILE A 125 4.65 23.19 9.57
C ILE A 125 4.59 24.72 9.60
N ASN A 126 5.72 25.39 9.40
CA ASN A 126 5.80 26.85 9.39
C ASN A 126 4.99 27.46 8.21
N ALA A 127 5.04 26.82 7.04
CA ALA A 127 4.26 27.27 5.89
C ALA A 127 2.74 27.21 6.18
N TYR A 128 2.25 26.12 6.77
CA TYR A 128 0.84 25.99 7.14
C TYR A 128 0.40 27.02 8.18
N GLU A 129 1.22 27.28 9.19
CA GLU A 129 0.94 28.32 10.17
C GLU A 129 0.88 29.70 9.52
N HIS A 130 1.83 30.01 8.64
CA HIS A 130 1.89 31.32 7.98
C HIS A 130 0.77 31.51 6.94
N GLU A 131 0.55 30.53 6.07
CA GLU A 131 -0.34 30.64 4.90
C GLU A 131 -1.80 30.39 5.28
N HIS A 132 -2.05 29.43 6.18
CA HIS A 132 -3.39 28.98 6.51
C HIS A 132 -3.83 29.32 7.94
N ARG A 133 -2.92 29.86 8.78
CA ARG A 133 -3.16 30.16 10.21
C ARG A 133 -3.54 28.89 11.00
N VAL A 134 -2.97 27.75 10.62
CA VAL A 134 -3.24 26.43 11.23
C VAL A 134 -1.93 25.83 11.72
N ASP A 135 -1.85 25.52 13.01
CA ASP A 135 -0.75 24.75 13.59
C ASP A 135 -0.99 23.25 13.37
N ILE A 136 -0.15 22.64 12.54
CA ILE A 136 -0.16 21.19 12.26
C ILE A 136 0.96 20.46 13.00
N SER A 137 1.71 21.08 13.88
CA SER A 137 2.89 20.53 14.54
C SER A 137 2.63 19.27 15.37
N LYS A 138 1.37 19.09 15.82
CA LYS A 138 0.94 17.95 16.65
C LYS A 138 0.14 16.88 15.87
N LEU A 139 -0.10 17.08 14.57
CA LEU A 139 -0.90 16.16 13.78
C LEU A 139 -0.08 14.96 13.28
N TYR A 140 1.21 15.14 13.08
CA TYR A 140 2.07 14.14 12.46
C TYR A 140 3.38 13.97 13.21
N ASP A 141 3.90 12.76 13.23
CA ASP A 141 5.29 12.52 13.62
C ASP A 141 6.22 13.13 12.54
N ARG A 142 7.15 13.97 12.96
CA ARG A 142 8.10 14.68 12.09
C ARG A 142 8.92 13.73 11.20
N SER A 143 9.24 12.54 11.69
CA SER A 143 9.98 11.50 10.93
C SER A 143 9.19 10.97 9.75
N ASN A 144 7.86 11.17 9.71
CA ASN A 144 6.97 10.66 8.69
C ASN A 144 6.50 11.72 7.67
N ILE A 145 6.78 13.02 7.92
CA ILE A 145 6.25 14.11 7.09
C ILE A 145 6.95 14.21 5.74
N CYS A 146 8.27 14.05 5.70
CA CYS A 146 9.09 14.22 4.49
C CYS A 146 10.07 13.06 4.30
N ILE A 147 10.76 13.06 3.16
CA ILE A 147 11.89 12.16 2.87
C ILE A 147 13.14 13.03 2.79
N SER A 148 13.99 12.99 3.80
CA SER A 148 15.30 13.68 3.78
C SER A 148 16.43 12.80 3.25
N ASP A 149 16.28 11.47 3.39
CA ASP A 149 17.19 10.45 2.91
C ASP A 149 16.37 9.21 2.53
N TYR A 150 16.51 8.74 1.30
CA TYR A 150 15.72 7.64 0.77
C TYR A 150 16.00 6.32 1.48
N GLU A 151 17.27 6.02 1.74
CA GLU A 151 17.65 4.75 2.38
C GLU A 151 17.19 4.72 3.84
N ALA A 152 17.42 5.80 4.58
CA ALA A 152 16.96 5.93 5.97
C ALA A 152 15.42 5.87 6.05
N SER A 153 14.72 6.54 5.13
CA SER A 153 13.25 6.53 5.08
C SER A 153 12.69 5.14 4.78
N LEU A 154 13.26 4.40 3.81
CA LEU A 154 12.85 3.02 3.51
C LEU A 154 13.11 2.07 4.67
N LYS A 155 14.24 2.20 5.35
CA LYS A 155 14.53 1.43 6.58
C LYS A 155 13.54 1.74 7.69
N HIS A 156 13.22 3.02 7.89
CA HIS A 156 12.22 3.46 8.88
C HIS A 156 10.84 2.87 8.56
N ASP A 157 10.36 3.05 7.33
CA ASP A 157 9.02 2.65 6.92
C ASP A 157 8.84 1.12 6.93
N THR A 158 9.85 0.36 6.52
CA THR A 158 9.82 -1.10 6.60
C THR A 158 9.85 -1.61 8.04
N ALA A 159 10.61 -0.95 8.94
CA ALA A 159 10.62 -1.26 10.37
C ALA A 159 9.26 -0.92 11.01
N LEU A 160 8.62 0.20 10.62
CA LEU A 160 7.28 0.57 11.06
C LEU A 160 6.25 -0.49 10.65
N VAL A 161 6.26 -0.92 9.39
CA VAL A 161 5.42 -2.02 8.90
C VAL A 161 5.64 -3.29 9.71
N ARG A 162 6.91 -3.67 9.93
CA ARG A 162 7.28 -4.88 10.67
C ARG A 162 6.80 -4.87 12.11
N SER A 163 6.89 -3.75 12.80
CA SER A 163 6.48 -3.58 14.20
C SER A 163 4.97 -3.41 14.38
N HIS A 164 4.25 -3.11 13.31
CA HIS A 164 2.81 -2.86 13.37
C HIS A 164 2.03 -4.14 13.68
N GLY A 165 1.10 -4.08 14.64
CA GLY A 165 0.30 -5.23 15.09
C GLY A 165 -0.57 -5.87 14.01
N GLY A 166 -0.90 -5.14 12.93
CA GLY A 166 -1.63 -5.65 11.77
C GLY A 166 -0.76 -6.40 10.75
N THR A 167 0.56 -6.51 11.00
CA THR A 167 1.51 -7.24 10.14
C THR A 167 1.92 -8.55 10.85
N PRO A 168 1.41 -9.72 10.44
CA PRO A 168 1.81 -11.00 11.01
C PRO A 168 3.30 -11.28 10.82
N LYS A 169 3.87 -12.06 11.74
CA LYS A 169 5.32 -12.34 11.76
C LYS A 169 5.82 -13.10 10.53
N ASN A 170 4.97 -13.86 9.86
CA ASN A 170 5.29 -14.67 8.68
C ASN A 170 5.22 -13.89 7.36
N VAL A 171 4.75 -12.64 7.36
CA VAL A 171 4.71 -11.79 6.16
C VAL A 171 6.10 -11.26 5.85
N ASN A 172 6.50 -11.31 4.57
CA ASN A 172 7.75 -10.70 4.12
C ASN A 172 7.58 -9.19 3.96
N VAL A 173 8.62 -8.42 4.28
CA VAL A 173 8.63 -6.96 4.11
C VAL A 173 9.84 -6.56 3.29
N PHE A 174 9.61 -5.78 2.25
CA PHE A 174 10.64 -5.30 1.34
C PHE A 174 10.60 -3.77 1.24
N GLY A 175 11.77 -3.17 1.06
CA GLY A 175 11.93 -1.75 0.75
C GLY A 175 12.74 -1.58 -0.53
N TYR A 176 12.19 -0.89 -1.52
CA TYR A 176 12.83 -0.62 -2.79
C TYR A 176 12.87 0.88 -3.11
N PHE A 177 13.94 1.29 -3.76
CA PHE A 177 14.02 2.57 -4.43
C PHE A 177 13.74 2.37 -5.92
N TYR A 178 12.82 3.16 -6.48
CA TYR A 178 12.45 3.14 -7.89
C TYR A 178 13.00 4.38 -8.60
N ASP A 179 13.82 4.18 -9.60
CA ASP A 179 14.27 5.22 -10.50
C ASP A 179 13.23 5.42 -11.61
N ILE A 180 12.57 6.60 -11.63
CA ILE A 180 11.51 6.89 -12.59
C ILE A 180 12.01 7.02 -14.04
N ASP A 181 13.29 7.38 -14.23
CA ASP A 181 13.85 7.60 -15.56
C ASP A 181 14.25 6.28 -16.23
N THR A 182 14.74 5.32 -15.43
CA THR A 182 15.19 4.01 -15.93
C THR A 182 14.15 2.89 -15.73
N GLY A 183 13.17 3.10 -14.86
CA GLY A 183 12.18 2.08 -14.47
C GLY A 183 12.76 0.96 -13.61
N THR A 184 13.93 1.17 -12.99
CA THR A 184 14.62 0.13 -12.19
C THR A 184 14.26 0.19 -10.72
N LEU A 185 14.14 -0.99 -10.09
CA LEU A 185 14.00 -1.17 -8.64
C LEU A 185 15.33 -1.58 -8.04
N THR A 186 15.81 -0.81 -7.05
CA THR A 186 16.99 -1.14 -6.25
C THR A 186 16.54 -1.57 -4.85
N GLU A 187 16.92 -2.78 -4.43
CA GLU A 187 16.60 -3.28 -3.10
C GLU A 187 17.40 -2.55 -2.01
N VAL A 188 16.71 -2.06 -0.99
CA VAL A 188 17.31 -1.40 0.19
C VAL A 188 17.07 -2.25 1.44
N VAL A 189 15.89 -2.86 1.56
CA VAL A 189 15.53 -3.72 2.69
C VAL A 189 14.93 -5.02 2.20
N ARG A 190 15.42 -6.14 2.76
CA ARG A 190 14.85 -7.49 2.58
C ARG A 190 14.68 -8.15 3.94
N ASP A 191 13.44 -8.24 4.41
CA ASP A 191 13.07 -8.96 5.63
C ASP A 191 12.15 -10.14 5.27
N VAL A 192 12.77 -11.24 4.87
CA VAL A 192 12.08 -12.49 4.49
C VAL A 192 12.01 -13.41 5.70
N ARG A 193 10.80 -13.86 6.01
CA ARG A 193 10.56 -14.81 7.10
C ARG A 193 10.50 -16.23 6.55
N ARG A 194 11.24 -17.12 7.19
CA ARG A 194 11.12 -18.56 6.91
C ARG A 194 9.83 -19.05 7.55
N ALA A 195 9.05 -19.80 6.76
CA ALA A 195 7.86 -20.50 7.24
C ALA A 195 8.21 -21.51 8.33
#